data_dc77ba5798b9acaf66538f9b01a304fe
#
_entry.id   dc77ba5798b9acaf66538f9b01a304fe
#
_cell.length_a   1.000
_cell.length_b   1.000
_cell.length_c   1.000
_cell.angle_alpha   90.00
_cell.angle_beta   90.00
_cell.angle_gamma   90.00
#
_symmetry.space_group_name_H-M   'P 1'
#
loop_
_entity.id
_entity.type
_entity.pdbx_description
1 polymer ?
#
loop_
_entity_poly.entity_id
_entity_poly.type
_entity_poly.pdbx_seq_one_letter_code
_entity_poly.pdbx_strand_id
1 'polypeptide(L)'
;MCCADLTNTCLEVNPDGHCLFAAVADQLAVLGILPRTQATYAVTRTAAANYIYTHPDDFLPFLPSIDGEDGVGATDAGFMTPRQFGIYCTAIRDTAVWGGEPEILALSRAYNIPIHVIQSGTPPVVVHNPAGTPDHDDGLDGTKSVVRISYHRRMYGLGEVGFVVISRIRC
;
A
#
# COMPACT_ATOMS: atom_id res chain seq x y z
N MET A 1 -13.15 -20.90 28.20
CA MET A 1 -14.37 -21.27 27.46
C MET A 1 -15.06 -20.00 27.05
N CYS A 2 -14.86 -19.57 25.82
CA CYS A 2 -15.70 -18.73 24.95
C CYS A 2 -14.85 -18.29 23.74
N CYS A 3 -14.62 -19.25 22.84
CA CYS A 3 -14.26 -18.95 21.46
C CYS A 3 -15.56 -19.04 20.68
N ALA A 4 -16.25 -17.96 20.55
CA ALA A 4 -17.39 -17.86 19.64
C ALA A 4 -17.38 -16.48 19.02
N ASP A 5 -17.46 -16.47 17.70
CA ASP A 5 -17.59 -15.35 16.76
C ASP A 5 -16.31 -14.59 16.36
N LEU A 6 -15.43 -15.32 15.72
CA LEU A 6 -14.58 -14.73 14.68
C LEU A 6 -15.44 -14.51 13.42
N THR A 7 -16.33 -13.57 13.44
CA THR A 7 -16.89 -13.02 12.20
C THR A 7 -15.79 -12.20 11.53
N ASN A 8 -14.94 -12.87 10.77
CA ASN A 8 -14.03 -12.26 9.80
C ASN A 8 -14.89 -11.55 8.77
N THR A 9 -15.26 -10.33 9.04
CA THR A 9 -16.02 -9.50 8.09
C THR A 9 -15.00 -8.95 7.09
N CYS A 10 -14.84 -9.65 5.97
CA CYS A 10 -14.10 -9.13 4.83
C CYS A 10 -14.91 -7.97 4.23
N LEU A 11 -14.34 -6.79 4.24
CA LEU A 11 -14.89 -5.65 3.51
C LEU A 11 -14.24 -5.65 2.12
N GLU A 12 -15.02 -6.00 1.11
CA GLU A 12 -14.58 -5.94 -0.27
C GLU A 12 -14.58 -4.48 -0.70
N VAL A 13 -13.41 -3.97 -1.12
CA VAL A 13 -13.27 -2.62 -1.68
C VAL A 13 -13.40 -2.71 -3.20
N ASN A 14 -14.09 -1.76 -3.83
CA ASN A 14 -14.21 -1.72 -5.29
C ASN A 14 -12.81 -1.73 -5.94
N PRO A 15 -12.63 -2.53 -7.01
CA PRO A 15 -11.37 -2.59 -7.73
C PRO A 15 -11.20 -1.34 -8.61
N ASP A 16 -10.91 -0.23 -7.99
CA ASP A 16 -10.57 1.02 -8.64
C ASP A 16 -9.17 1.46 -8.20
N GLY A 17 -8.63 2.51 -8.80
CA GLY A 17 -7.31 3.02 -8.43
C GLY A 17 -7.17 3.48 -6.97
N HIS A 18 -8.26 3.54 -6.22
CA HIS A 18 -8.28 3.97 -4.82
C HIS A 18 -8.27 2.81 -3.82
N CYS A 19 -8.44 1.56 -4.27
CA CYS A 19 -8.68 0.41 -3.40
C CYS A 19 -7.60 0.20 -2.32
N LEU A 20 -6.31 0.26 -2.67
CA LEU A 20 -5.21 0.16 -1.71
C LEU A 20 -5.34 1.21 -0.60
N PHE A 21 -5.53 2.45 -0.98
CA PHE A 21 -5.58 3.59 -0.06
C PHE A 21 -6.81 3.55 0.82
N ALA A 22 -7.96 3.15 0.27
CA ALA A 22 -9.21 2.97 1.03
C ALA A 22 -9.07 1.87 2.08
N ALA A 23 -8.41 0.78 1.71
CA ALA A 23 -8.19 -0.33 2.61
C ALA A 23 -7.27 0.00 3.78
N VAL A 24 -6.14 0.65 3.50
CA VAL A 24 -5.25 1.12 4.56
C VAL A 24 -5.98 2.13 5.45
N ALA A 25 -6.75 3.06 4.87
CA ALA A 25 -7.53 4.03 5.63
C ALA A 25 -8.51 3.36 6.60
N ASP A 26 -9.28 2.34 6.13
CA ASP A 26 -10.21 1.59 7.00
C ASP A 26 -9.47 0.89 8.14
N GLN A 27 -8.34 0.25 7.86
CA GLN A 27 -7.53 -0.41 8.89
C GLN A 27 -6.96 0.58 9.91
N LEU A 28 -6.49 1.74 9.48
CA LEU A 28 -6.02 2.80 10.39
C LEU A 28 -7.14 3.31 11.29
N ALA A 29 -8.39 3.37 10.79
CA ALA A 29 -9.55 3.71 11.60
C ALA A 29 -9.92 2.61 12.61
N VAL A 30 -9.82 1.34 12.21
CA VAL A 30 -10.06 0.19 13.08
C VAL A 30 -9.07 0.16 14.25
N LEU A 31 -7.81 0.48 13.96
CA LEU A 31 -6.73 0.55 14.96
C LEU A 31 -6.76 1.83 15.80
N GLY A 32 -7.69 2.76 15.51
CA GLY A 32 -7.80 4.02 16.23
C GLY A 32 -6.67 5.03 15.93
N ILE A 33 -5.89 4.81 14.88
CA ILE A 33 -4.80 5.71 14.44
C ILE A 33 -5.37 6.92 13.72
N LEU A 34 -6.40 6.71 12.88
CA LEU A 34 -7.16 7.77 12.24
C LEU A 34 -8.59 7.81 12.76
N PRO A 35 -9.14 9.00 13.00
CA PRO A 35 -10.59 9.13 13.22
C PRO A 35 -11.36 8.63 12.00
N ARG A 36 -12.51 7.96 12.20
CA ARG A 36 -13.32 7.44 11.08
C ARG A 36 -13.71 8.51 10.07
N THR A 37 -13.88 9.75 10.50
CA THR A 37 -14.19 10.88 9.62
C THR A 37 -13.05 11.30 8.71
N GLN A 38 -11.80 10.92 9.05
CA GLN A 38 -10.58 11.20 8.27
C GLN A 38 -10.04 9.96 7.56
N ALA A 39 -10.61 8.79 7.81
CA ALA A 39 -10.19 7.53 7.23
C ALA A 39 -10.70 7.38 5.79
N THR A 40 -10.17 8.18 4.88
CA THR A 40 -10.52 8.20 3.46
C THR A 40 -9.30 7.89 2.60
N TYR A 41 -9.54 7.35 1.41
CA TYR A 41 -8.46 7.11 0.44
C TYR A 41 -7.70 8.41 0.09
N ALA A 42 -8.36 9.56 0.10
CA ALA A 42 -7.72 10.83 -0.21
C ALA A 42 -6.67 11.21 0.85
N VAL A 43 -6.97 10.97 2.12
CA VAL A 43 -6.03 11.22 3.23
C VAL A 43 -4.81 10.31 3.13
N THR A 44 -5.00 9.02 2.90
CA THR A 44 -3.90 8.06 2.79
C THR A 44 -3.09 8.25 1.50
N ARG A 45 -3.73 8.60 0.36
CA ARG A 45 -3.01 9.00 -0.86
C ARG A 45 -2.10 10.20 -0.62
N THR A 46 -2.64 11.23 0.02
CA THR A 46 -1.87 12.43 0.36
C THR A 46 -0.70 12.10 1.29
N ALA A 47 -0.92 11.26 2.29
CA ALA A 47 0.13 10.83 3.21
C ALA A 47 1.24 10.06 2.48
N ALA A 48 0.90 9.10 1.62
CA ALA A 48 1.86 8.34 0.84
C ALA A 48 2.66 9.24 -0.11
N ALA A 49 1.98 10.07 -0.89
CA ALA A 49 2.62 10.98 -1.86
C ALA A 49 3.57 11.97 -1.17
N ASN A 50 3.16 12.55 -0.05
CA ASN A 50 3.98 13.48 0.71
C ASN A 50 5.21 12.77 1.31
N TYR A 51 5.03 11.54 1.84
CA TYR A 51 6.15 10.79 2.39
C TYR A 51 7.18 10.46 1.30
N ILE A 52 6.74 9.95 0.16
CA ILE A 52 7.60 9.64 -0.99
C ILE A 52 8.34 10.91 -1.43
N TYR A 53 7.62 12.02 -1.61
CA TYR A 53 8.20 13.28 -2.08
C TYR A 53 9.28 13.84 -1.15
N THR A 54 9.10 13.67 0.17
CA THR A 54 10.06 14.18 1.18
C THR A 54 11.24 13.23 1.45
N HIS A 55 11.19 11.99 0.93
CA HIS A 55 12.23 10.97 1.10
C HIS A 55 12.67 10.38 -0.25
N PRO A 56 13.11 11.21 -1.21
CA PRO A 56 13.42 10.75 -2.56
C PRO A 56 14.50 9.66 -2.60
N ASP A 57 15.49 9.72 -1.72
CA ASP A 57 16.61 8.76 -1.68
C ASP A 57 16.13 7.33 -1.34
N ASP A 58 15.02 7.20 -0.63
CA ASP A 58 14.44 5.91 -0.26
C ASP A 58 13.60 5.28 -1.37
N PHE A 59 13.13 6.08 -2.33
CA PHE A 59 12.16 5.62 -3.33
C PHE A 59 12.67 5.70 -4.77
N LEU A 60 13.41 6.74 -5.14
CA LEU A 60 13.90 6.93 -6.51
C LEU A 60 14.64 5.72 -7.10
N PRO A 61 15.51 5.02 -6.33
CA PRO A 61 16.23 3.86 -6.86
C PRO A 61 15.33 2.67 -7.24
N PHE A 62 14.08 2.65 -6.75
CA PHE A 62 13.14 1.54 -6.94
C PHE A 62 11.97 1.89 -7.86
N LEU A 63 11.87 3.15 -8.30
CA LEU A 63 10.80 3.59 -9.18
C LEU A 63 11.27 3.51 -10.64
N PRO A 64 10.56 2.73 -11.49
CA PRO A 64 10.90 2.66 -12.90
C PRO A 64 10.61 4.02 -13.58
N SER A 65 11.40 4.33 -14.61
CA SER A 65 11.13 5.50 -15.45
C SER A 65 9.73 5.41 -16.06
N ILE A 66 9.05 6.55 -16.17
CA ILE A 66 7.72 6.65 -16.80
C ILE A 66 7.79 6.34 -18.31
N ASP A 67 8.94 6.58 -18.93
CA ASP A 67 9.13 6.38 -20.37
C ASP A 67 9.33 4.91 -20.77
N GLY A 68 9.35 3.99 -19.80
CA GLY A 68 9.51 2.55 -20.04
C GLY A 68 10.88 2.16 -20.61
N GLU A 69 11.09 0.84 -20.77
CA GLU A 69 12.31 0.27 -21.40
C GLU A 69 12.38 0.53 -22.91
N ASP A 70 11.29 1.03 -23.53
CA ASP A 70 11.13 1.20 -24.98
C ASP A 70 11.37 2.64 -25.47
N GLY A 71 11.82 3.55 -24.62
CA GLY A 71 12.16 4.93 -25.03
C GLY A 71 13.33 4.97 -25.98
N VAL A 72 13.24 5.74 -27.06
CA VAL A 72 14.33 5.97 -28.00
C VAL A 72 15.55 6.54 -27.23
N GLY A 73 16.57 5.70 -27.04
CA GLY A 73 17.78 6.07 -26.29
C GLY A 73 17.94 5.37 -24.93
N ALA A 74 17.18 4.33 -24.64
CA ALA A 74 17.30 3.54 -23.41
C ALA A 74 18.65 2.78 -23.32
N THR A 75 19.72 3.54 -23.09
CA THR A 75 21.04 3.01 -22.73
C THR A 75 21.29 3.03 -21.22
N ASP A 76 20.41 3.70 -20.46
CA ASP A 76 20.41 3.67 -18.99
C ASP A 76 19.09 3.08 -18.52
N ALA A 77 19.17 2.02 -17.72
CA ALA A 77 18.04 1.42 -17.03
C ALA A 77 17.39 2.46 -16.10
N GLY A 78 16.54 3.23 -16.68
CA GLY A 78 15.52 4.14 -16.32
C GLY A 78 15.29 4.49 -14.85
N PHE A 79 16.21 5.17 -14.21
CA PHE A 79 15.84 5.91 -12.98
C PHE A 79 14.97 7.12 -13.35
N MET A 80 13.94 7.38 -12.54
CA MET A 80 13.16 8.60 -12.70
C MET A 80 14.03 9.84 -12.54
N THR A 81 13.87 10.79 -13.44
CA THR A 81 14.42 12.13 -13.23
C THR A 81 13.67 12.86 -12.10
N PRO A 82 14.24 13.87 -11.44
CA PRO A 82 13.55 14.65 -10.40
C PRO A 82 12.21 15.22 -10.88
N ARG A 83 12.11 15.59 -12.16
CA ARG A 83 10.86 16.07 -12.75
C ARG A 83 9.81 14.96 -12.85
N GLN A 84 10.18 13.79 -13.33
CA GLN A 84 9.29 12.61 -13.41
C GLN A 84 8.83 12.19 -12.02
N PHE A 85 9.73 12.23 -11.04
CA PHE A 85 9.41 11.94 -9.65
C PHE A 85 8.35 12.89 -9.06
N GLY A 86 8.47 14.20 -9.34
CA GLY A 86 7.45 15.17 -8.95
C GLY A 86 6.09 14.89 -9.60
N ILE A 87 6.08 14.51 -10.89
CA ILE A 87 4.86 14.13 -11.62
C ILE A 87 4.26 12.85 -11.00
N TYR A 88 5.08 11.85 -10.70
CA TYR A 88 4.65 10.61 -10.05
C TYR A 88 3.98 10.90 -8.70
N CYS A 89 4.60 11.66 -7.81
CA CYS A 89 4.01 12.00 -6.51
C CYS A 89 2.70 12.77 -6.65
N THR A 90 2.61 13.68 -7.64
CA THR A 90 1.37 14.40 -7.95
C THR A 90 0.29 13.46 -8.46
N ALA A 91 0.63 12.52 -9.34
CA ALA A 91 -0.32 11.53 -9.86
C ALA A 91 -0.84 10.61 -8.73
N ILE A 92 0.02 10.15 -7.83
CA ILE A 92 -0.40 9.36 -6.65
C ILE A 92 -1.37 10.15 -5.79
N ARG A 93 -1.13 11.43 -5.55
CA ARG A 93 -1.97 12.26 -4.69
C ARG A 93 -3.32 12.58 -5.32
N ASP A 94 -3.33 13.01 -6.58
CA ASP A 94 -4.45 13.76 -7.18
C ASP A 94 -5.26 12.93 -8.19
N THR A 95 -4.82 11.73 -8.53
CA THR A 95 -5.49 10.89 -9.53
C THR A 95 -5.83 9.50 -8.99
N ALA A 96 -6.51 8.70 -9.81
CA ALA A 96 -6.87 7.31 -9.48
C ALA A 96 -5.81 6.31 -9.98
N VAL A 97 -4.54 6.69 -10.08
CA VAL A 97 -3.49 5.72 -10.41
C VAL A 97 -3.40 4.65 -9.32
N TRP A 98 -3.11 3.43 -9.75
CA TRP A 98 -2.97 2.30 -8.84
C TRP A 98 -1.76 2.49 -7.94
N GLY A 99 -1.95 2.23 -6.65
CA GLY A 99 -0.84 2.15 -5.70
C GLY A 99 -0.22 0.76 -5.70
N GLY A 100 1.06 0.70 -5.38
CA GLY A 100 1.83 -0.52 -5.30
C GLY A 100 2.71 -0.58 -4.04
N GLU A 101 3.79 -1.32 -4.16
CA GLU A 101 4.73 -1.56 -3.06
C GLU A 101 5.36 -0.27 -2.50
N PRO A 102 5.77 0.71 -3.34
CA PRO A 102 6.30 1.98 -2.84
C PRO A 102 5.30 2.75 -1.96
N GLU A 103 4.02 2.78 -2.35
CA GLU A 103 2.97 3.46 -1.58
C GLU A 103 2.67 2.73 -0.28
N ILE A 104 2.70 1.40 -0.25
CA ILE A 104 2.52 0.61 0.98
C ILE A 104 3.67 0.89 1.95
N LEU A 105 4.90 0.88 1.48
CA LEU A 105 6.07 1.21 2.28
C LEU A 105 6.01 2.65 2.82
N ALA A 106 5.62 3.60 1.96
CA ALA A 106 5.46 4.99 2.36
C ALA A 106 4.38 5.14 3.45
N LEU A 107 3.26 4.44 3.34
CA LEU A 107 2.19 4.46 4.34
C LEU A 107 2.63 3.82 5.67
N SER A 108 3.36 2.70 5.61
CA SER A 108 3.94 2.07 6.79
C SER A 108 4.84 3.05 7.56
N ARG A 109 5.69 3.76 6.84
CA ARG A 109 6.61 4.73 7.43
C ARG A 109 5.92 6.02 7.89
N ALA A 110 4.97 6.54 7.10
CA ALA A 110 4.23 7.77 7.42
C ALA A 110 3.38 7.63 8.69
N TYR A 111 2.79 6.48 8.91
CA TYR A 111 1.97 6.19 10.10
C TYR A 111 2.74 5.43 11.18
N ASN A 112 4.01 5.12 10.95
CA ASN A 112 4.87 4.36 11.86
C ASN A 112 4.23 3.06 12.35
N ILE A 113 3.66 2.28 11.41
CA ILE A 113 2.95 1.04 11.68
C ILE A 113 3.30 -0.02 10.64
N PRO A 114 3.56 -1.28 11.02
CA PRO A 114 3.75 -2.36 10.05
C PRO A 114 2.50 -2.59 9.21
N ILE A 115 2.70 -2.82 7.91
CA ILE A 115 1.63 -3.21 6.98
C ILE A 115 1.93 -4.60 6.44
N HIS A 116 1.04 -5.55 6.69
CA HIS A 116 1.10 -6.91 6.17
C HIS A 116 0.17 -7.05 4.99
N VAL A 117 0.72 -7.45 3.85
CA VAL A 117 -0.02 -7.75 2.63
C VAL A 117 -0.16 -9.27 2.51
N ILE A 118 -1.37 -9.77 2.67
CA ILE A 118 -1.70 -11.19 2.52
C ILE A 118 -2.00 -11.45 1.05
N GLN A 119 -1.36 -12.43 0.45
CA GLN A 119 -1.50 -12.77 -0.96
C GLN A 119 -1.50 -14.28 -1.19
N SER A 120 -1.99 -14.72 -2.36
CA SER A 120 -1.95 -16.13 -2.77
C SER A 120 -0.59 -16.59 -3.27
N GLY A 121 0.42 -15.69 -3.35
CA GLY A 121 1.76 -15.96 -3.83
C GLY A 121 2.70 -16.53 -2.76
N THR A 122 3.97 -16.62 -3.11
CA THR A 122 5.04 -17.00 -2.18
C THR A 122 6.02 -15.82 -2.08
N PRO A 123 6.25 -15.24 -0.90
CA PRO A 123 5.65 -15.61 0.40
C PRO A 123 4.16 -15.24 0.50
N PRO A 124 3.39 -15.94 1.36
CA PRO A 124 1.95 -15.66 1.51
C PRO A 124 1.66 -14.33 2.23
N VAL A 125 2.64 -13.80 2.95
CA VAL A 125 2.58 -12.50 3.62
C VAL A 125 3.83 -11.70 3.26
N VAL A 126 3.63 -10.50 2.76
CA VAL A 126 4.70 -9.51 2.55
C VAL A 126 4.59 -8.46 3.64
N VAL A 127 5.67 -8.20 4.34
CA VAL A 127 5.72 -7.28 5.48
C VAL A 127 6.43 -6.00 5.07
N HIS A 128 5.79 -4.86 5.28
CA HIS A 128 6.37 -3.54 5.12
C HIS A 128 6.50 -2.89 6.49
N ASN A 129 7.73 -2.71 6.94
CA ASN A 129 8.02 -2.17 8.27
C ASN A 129 8.29 -0.66 8.24
N PRO A 130 7.99 0.06 9.34
CA PRO A 130 8.44 1.41 9.56
C PRO A 130 9.97 1.53 9.54
N ALA A 131 10.48 2.73 9.30
CA ALA A 131 11.91 2.98 9.32
C ALA A 131 12.53 2.62 10.70
N GLY A 132 13.69 1.95 10.67
CA GLY A 132 14.40 1.57 11.91
C GLY A 132 13.86 0.33 12.62
N THR A 133 12.86 -0.35 12.08
CA THR A 133 12.40 -1.65 12.59
C THR A 133 13.31 -2.76 12.05
N PRO A 134 13.80 -3.68 12.88
CA PRO A 134 14.56 -4.83 12.39
C PRO A 134 13.71 -5.69 11.41
N ASP A 135 14.35 -6.20 10.36
CA ASP A 135 13.69 -7.03 9.33
C ASP A 135 13.04 -8.32 9.85
N HIS A 136 13.37 -8.73 11.06
CA HIS A 136 12.83 -9.93 11.72
C HIS A 136 11.61 -9.68 12.62
N ASP A 137 11.14 -8.44 12.75
CA ASP A 137 9.96 -8.13 13.54
C ASP A 137 8.71 -8.30 12.65
N ASP A 138 8.28 -9.52 12.45
CA ASP A 138 7.11 -9.88 11.65
C ASP A 138 5.77 -9.55 12.33
N GLY A 139 5.81 -8.93 13.52
CA GLY A 139 4.61 -8.48 14.23
C GLY A 139 3.60 -9.60 14.54
N LEU A 140 4.06 -10.87 14.52
CA LEU A 140 3.21 -12.03 14.77
C LEU A 140 2.93 -12.27 16.26
N ASP A 141 3.59 -11.54 17.15
CA ASP A 141 3.47 -11.74 18.60
C ASP A 141 2.14 -11.23 19.19
N GLY A 142 1.24 -10.67 18.35
CA GLY A 142 -0.11 -10.26 18.76
C GLY A 142 -0.18 -9.01 19.66
N THR A 143 0.96 -8.46 20.10
CA THR A 143 1.00 -7.32 21.03
C THR A 143 1.06 -5.98 20.30
N LYS A 144 1.53 -5.96 19.06
CA LYS A 144 1.68 -4.76 18.24
C LYS A 144 0.50 -4.56 17.30
N SER A 145 0.08 -3.30 17.18
CA SER A 145 -0.89 -2.91 16.16
C SER A 145 -0.29 -3.09 14.76
N VAL A 146 -0.97 -3.81 13.89
CA VAL A 146 -0.54 -4.08 12.51
C VAL A 146 -1.70 -3.82 11.56
N VAL A 147 -1.46 -3.09 10.49
CA VAL A 147 -2.38 -2.97 9.36
C VAL A 147 -2.33 -4.26 8.55
N ARG A 148 -3.46 -4.93 8.37
CA ARG A 148 -3.54 -6.15 7.57
C ARG A 148 -4.43 -5.93 6.38
N ILE A 149 -3.86 -6.10 5.20
CA ILE A 149 -4.54 -5.98 3.94
C ILE A 149 -4.33 -7.26 3.14
N SER A 150 -5.33 -7.68 2.34
CA SER A 150 -5.16 -8.83 1.46
C SER A 150 -5.22 -8.41 0.00
N TYR A 151 -4.39 -9.03 -0.79
CA TYR A 151 -4.28 -8.80 -2.22
C TYR A 151 -4.86 -10.00 -2.96
N HIS A 152 -5.92 -9.76 -3.73
CA HIS A 152 -6.53 -10.75 -4.58
C HIS A 152 -6.46 -10.31 -6.03
N ARG A 153 -5.80 -11.12 -6.86
CA ARG A 153 -5.81 -10.91 -8.30
C ARG A 153 -7.08 -11.56 -8.86
N ARG A 154 -8.10 -10.77 -9.18
CA ARG A 154 -9.23 -11.24 -9.98
C ARG A 154 -8.98 -10.95 -11.45
N MET A 155 -9.09 -12.00 -12.27
CA MET A 155 -9.20 -11.83 -13.72
C MET A 155 -10.68 -11.59 -14.04
N TYR A 156 -11.02 -10.37 -14.44
CA TYR A 156 -12.32 -10.10 -15.05
C TYR A 156 -12.29 -10.54 -16.51
N GLY A 157 -13.44 -11.02 -17.05
CA GLY A 157 -13.55 -11.74 -18.33
C GLY A 157 -13.12 -11.01 -19.60
N LEU A 158 -12.53 -9.82 -19.51
CA LEU A 158 -11.94 -9.04 -20.61
C LEU A 158 -10.43 -8.85 -20.48
N GLY A 159 -9.75 -9.62 -19.63
CA GLY A 159 -8.29 -9.56 -19.48
C GLY A 159 -7.79 -8.41 -18.60
N GLU A 160 -8.66 -7.61 -18.02
CA GLU A 160 -8.27 -6.59 -17.04
C GLU A 160 -7.88 -7.23 -15.72
N VAL A 161 -6.67 -6.93 -15.26
CA VAL A 161 -6.17 -7.37 -13.96
C VAL A 161 -6.60 -6.37 -12.91
N GLY A 162 -7.69 -6.67 -12.23
CA GLY A 162 -8.15 -5.87 -11.08
C GLY A 162 -7.50 -6.35 -9.78
N PHE A 163 -7.00 -5.43 -9.01
CA PHE A 163 -6.59 -5.68 -7.62
C PHE A 163 -7.81 -5.55 -6.74
N VAL A 164 -8.24 -6.63 -6.12
CA VAL A 164 -9.30 -6.58 -5.12
C VAL A 164 -8.68 -6.77 -3.76
N VAL A 165 -9.00 -5.88 -2.94
CA VAL A 165 -8.53 -5.81 -1.59
C VAL A 165 -9.77 -5.78 -0.71
N ILE A 166 -9.97 -6.40 0.36
CA ILE A 166 -9.27 -6.62 1.56
C ILE A 166 -10.18 -6.75 2.72
N SER A 167 -9.79 -7.53 3.60
CA SER A 167 -10.58 -7.82 4.76
C SER A 167 -10.15 -7.05 5.99
N ARG A 168 -11.16 -6.70 6.77
CA ARG A 168 -11.06 -6.44 8.18
C ARG A 168 -10.72 -7.75 8.88
N ILE A 169 -9.46 -7.99 9.21
CA ILE A 169 -9.12 -9.05 10.15
C ILE A 169 -9.17 -8.41 11.54
N ARG A 170 -10.25 -8.66 12.27
CA ARG A 170 -10.25 -8.43 13.72
C ARG A 170 -9.70 -9.69 14.38
N CYS A 171 -8.59 -9.54 15.08
CA CYS A 171 -8.22 -10.49 16.13
C CYS A 171 -8.95 -10.13 17.41
#